data_8e7912ad9339126957b42f140790fd12
#
_entry.id   8e7912ad9339126957b42f140790fd12
#
_cell.length_a   1.000
_cell.length_b   1.000
_cell.length_c   1.000
_cell.angle_alpha   90.00
_cell.angle_beta   90.00
_cell.angle_gamma   90.00
#
_symmetry.space_group_name_H-M   'P 1'
#
loop_
_entity.id
_entity.type
_entity.pdbx_description
1 polymer ?
#
loop_
_entity_poly.entity_id
_entity_poly.type
_entity_poly.pdbx_seq_one_letter_code
_entity_poly.pdbx_strand_id
1 'polypeptide(L)'
;MENEKLIKNATIIDRILKILQGFAAAGVIIAALFIPLTLIFGEKMIASADRLTIGELQLKLSGDLSSYLDLAKIKSSIVVMLIGAILTAAAVWYCLRVLREILAPMKEGQPFASGMADKIRKLGWTVLVTGAIAEIGGMITSIFELRAYQIDKIVSAGPVSEISYNYGFRLWFVFAALIIFFLSYVFRYGEALQKESDETL
;
A
#
# COMPACT_ATOMS: atom_id res chain seq x y z
N MET A 1 -31.19 21.57 -4.39
CA MET A 1 -29.86 22.14 -4.71
C MET A 1 -28.69 21.51 -3.92
N GLU A 2 -28.72 21.46 -2.57
CA GLU A 2 -27.61 20.83 -1.81
C GLU A 2 -27.54 19.30 -2.02
N ASN A 3 -28.64 18.59 -1.97
CA ASN A 3 -28.72 17.14 -2.20
C ASN A 3 -28.22 16.75 -3.60
N GLU A 4 -28.52 17.51 -4.63
CA GLU A 4 -28.05 17.22 -6.00
C GLU A 4 -26.52 17.35 -6.12
N LYS A 5 -25.96 18.38 -5.44
CA LYS A 5 -24.49 18.55 -5.39
C LYS A 5 -23.81 17.40 -4.65
N LEU A 6 -24.41 16.95 -3.54
CA LEU A 6 -23.90 15.80 -2.77
C LEU A 6 -23.91 14.54 -3.60
N ILE A 7 -25.01 14.20 -4.26
CA ILE A 7 -25.15 13.03 -5.13
C ILE A 7 -24.14 13.08 -6.28
N LYS A 8 -24.01 14.25 -6.93
CA LYS A 8 -23.06 14.46 -8.04
C LYS A 8 -21.62 14.23 -7.57
N ASN A 9 -21.22 14.84 -6.45
CA ASN A 9 -19.88 14.70 -5.91
C ASN A 9 -19.58 13.26 -5.46
N ALA A 10 -20.50 12.60 -4.75
CA ALA A 10 -20.37 11.21 -4.35
C ALA A 10 -20.22 10.28 -5.56
N THR A 11 -20.95 10.53 -6.65
CA THR A 11 -20.86 9.77 -7.89
C THR A 11 -19.51 9.95 -8.59
N ILE A 12 -18.98 11.18 -8.62
CA ILE A 12 -17.65 11.47 -9.19
C ILE A 12 -16.57 10.76 -8.39
N ILE A 13 -16.60 10.87 -7.05
CA ILE A 13 -15.64 10.22 -6.17
C ILE A 13 -15.71 8.70 -6.32
N ASP A 14 -16.91 8.08 -6.34
CA ASP A 14 -17.07 6.64 -6.55
C ASP A 14 -16.45 6.17 -7.88
N ARG A 15 -16.60 6.98 -8.95
CA ARG A 15 -15.99 6.67 -10.25
C ARG A 15 -14.46 6.69 -10.18
N ILE A 16 -13.87 7.68 -9.51
CA ILE A 16 -12.43 7.78 -9.29
C ILE A 16 -11.94 6.56 -8.47
N LEU A 17 -12.61 6.23 -7.37
CA LEU A 17 -12.27 5.07 -6.54
C LEU A 17 -12.37 3.76 -7.31
N LYS A 18 -13.36 3.62 -8.21
CA LYS A 18 -13.50 2.44 -9.08
C LYS A 18 -12.30 2.29 -10.02
N ILE A 19 -11.83 3.40 -10.61
CA ILE A 19 -10.64 3.42 -11.47
C ILE A 19 -9.40 3.02 -10.66
N LEU A 20 -9.19 3.64 -9.48
CA LEU A 20 -8.07 3.31 -8.60
C LEU A 20 -8.10 1.85 -8.14
N GLN A 21 -9.29 1.31 -7.87
CA GLN A 21 -9.49 -0.09 -7.51
C GLN A 21 -9.11 -1.03 -8.68
N GLY A 22 -9.41 -0.62 -9.92
CA GLY A 22 -8.96 -1.31 -11.14
C GLY A 22 -7.45 -1.33 -11.26
N PHE A 23 -6.77 -0.21 -11.02
CA PHE A 23 -5.30 -0.14 -11.00
C PHE A 23 -4.68 -1.03 -9.91
N ALA A 24 -5.24 -1.04 -8.70
CA ALA A 24 -4.76 -1.91 -7.63
C ALA A 24 -4.91 -3.40 -8.01
N ALA A 25 -6.04 -3.80 -8.60
CA ALA A 25 -6.26 -5.16 -9.08
C ALA A 25 -5.28 -5.54 -10.21
N ALA A 26 -5.05 -4.64 -11.18
CA ALA A 26 -4.07 -4.83 -12.24
C ALA A 26 -2.66 -5.00 -11.66
N GLY A 27 -2.29 -4.19 -10.65
CA GLY A 27 -1.01 -4.31 -9.95
C GLY A 27 -0.80 -5.69 -9.32
N VAL A 28 -1.83 -6.25 -8.66
CA VAL A 28 -1.80 -7.61 -8.11
C VAL A 28 -1.54 -8.65 -9.21
N ILE A 29 -2.26 -8.56 -10.34
CA ILE A 29 -2.12 -9.50 -11.46
C ILE A 29 -0.72 -9.41 -12.06
N ILE A 30 -0.25 -8.19 -12.32
CA ILE A 30 1.08 -7.94 -12.90
C ILE A 30 2.16 -8.51 -11.96
N ALA A 31 2.12 -8.18 -10.67
CA ALA A 31 3.10 -8.68 -9.70
C ALA A 31 3.07 -10.22 -9.60
N ALA A 32 1.89 -10.83 -9.63
CA ALA A 32 1.74 -12.29 -9.62
C ALA A 32 2.34 -12.97 -10.87
N LEU A 33 2.21 -12.34 -12.05
CA LEU A 33 2.82 -12.83 -13.29
C LEU A 33 4.35 -12.67 -13.28
N PHE A 34 4.87 -11.63 -12.62
CA PHE A 34 6.31 -11.41 -12.51
C PHE A 34 7.02 -12.42 -11.59
N ILE A 35 6.33 -13.03 -10.62
CA ILE A 35 6.95 -14.03 -9.74
C ILE A 35 7.52 -15.23 -10.54
N PRO A 36 6.73 -15.99 -11.35
CA PRO A 36 7.28 -17.10 -12.11
C PRO A 36 8.31 -16.63 -13.16
N LEU A 37 8.13 -15.46 -13.76
CA LEU A 37 9.10 -14.88 -14.69
C LEU A 37 10.46 -14.65 -13.99
N THR A 38 10.45 -14.09 -12.77
CA THR A 38 11.67 -13.89 -11.97
C THR A 38 12.29 -15.20 -11.55
N LEU A 39 11.49 -16.21 -11.22
CA LEU A 39 12.01 -17.53 -10.84
C LEU A 39 12.73 -18.25 -12.00
N ILE A 40 12.21 -18.10 -13.22
CA ILE A 40 12.75 -18.78 -14.42
C ILE A 40 13.91 -17.99 -15.06
N PHE A 41 13.73 -16.69 -15.23
CA PHE A 41 14.64 -15.85 -16.01
C PHE A 41 15.43 -14.83 -15.17
N GLY A 42 15.18 -14.74 -13.85
CA GLY A 42 15.71 -13.67 -13.00
C GLY A 42 17.23 -13.55 -13.05
N GLU A 43 17.97 -14.66 -13.05
CA GLU A 43 19.44 -14.63 -13.12
C GLU A 43 19.96 -13.99 -14.42
N LYS A 44 19.33 -14.34 -15.55
CA LYS A 44 19.68 -13.73 -16.85
C LYS A 44 19.33 -12.25 -16.92
N MET A 45 18.18 -11.89 -16.36
CA MET A 45 17.75 -10.47 -16.32
C MET A 45 18.66 -9.63 -15.43
N ILE A 46 19.07 -10.15 -14.27
CA ILE A 46 19.97 -9.45 -13.34
C ILE A 46 21.37 -9.34 -13.94
N ALA A 47 21.89 -10.41 -14.55
CA ALA A 47 23.21 -10.42 -15.18
C ALA A 47 23.34 -9.44 -16.36
N SER A 48 22.23 -9.10 -17.03
CA SER A 48 22.18 -8.13 -18.12
C SER A 48 21.93 -6.69 -17.67
N ALA A 49 21.76 -6.44 -16.36
CA ALA A 49 21.46 -5.11 -15.86
C ALA A 49 22.74 -4.24 -15.71
N ASP A 50 22.81 -3.13 -16.43
CA ASP A 50 23.91 -2.17 -16.33
C ASP A 50 23.82 -1.28 -15.08
N ARG A 51 22.71 -1.31 -14.36
CA ARG A 51 22.42 -0.46 -13.21
C ARG A 51 21.73 -1.25 -12.11
N LEU A 52 22.18 -1.00 -10.89
CA LEU A 52 21.56 -1.53 -9.68
C LEU A 52 20.91 -0.37 -8.93
N THR A 53 19.63 -0.49 -8.60
CA THR A 53 18.91 0.51 -7.81
C THR A 53 18.58 -0.10 -6.44
N ILE A 54 19.05 0.54 -5.38
CA ILE A 54 18.82 0.15 -3.99
C ILE A 54 18.14 1.33 -3.29
N GLY A 55 16.84 1.32 -3.14
CA GLY A 55 16.07 2.48 -2.70
C GLY A 55 16.26 3.67 -3.64
N GLU A 56 16.79 4.79 -3.14
CA GLU A 56 17.11 5.98 -3.96
C GLU A 56 18.52 5.96 -4.56
N LEU A 57 19.35 5.00 -4.19
CA LEU A 57 20.74 4.88 -4.65
C LEU A 57 20.79 4.15 -6.00
N GLN A 58 21.34 4.80 -7.01
CA GLN A 58 21.61 4.21 -8.32
C GLN A 58 23.12 3.97 -8.48
N LEU A 59 23.51 2.70 -8.53
CA LEU A 59 24.87 2.28 -8.78
C LEU A 59 25.01 1.92 -10.27
N LYS A 60 25.89 2.62 -10.98
CA LYS A 60 26.30 2.22 -12.33
C LYS A 60 27.45 1.22 -12.20
N LEU A 61 27.30 0.09 -12.76
CA LEU A 61 28.22 -1.02 -12.62
C LEU A 61 29.15 -1.07 -13.84
N SER A 62 30.44 -1.03 -13.58
CA SER A 62 31.48 -1.20 -14.60
C SER A 62 32.22 -2.50 -14.32
N GLY A 63 31.93 -3.55 -15.09
CA GLY A 63 32.62 -4.84 -14.96
C GLY A 63 31.66 -6.05 -14.82
N ASP A 64 32.23 -7.24 -14.74
CA ASP A 64 31.47 -8.49 -14.57
C ASP A 64 30.95 -8.60 -13.13
N LEU A 65 29.67 -8.29 -12.98
CA LEU A 65 28.98 -8.27 -11.69
C LEU A 65 28.79 -9.65 -11.08
N SER A 66 28.79 -10.68 -11.88
CA SER A 66 28.54 -12.05 -11.44
C SER A 66 29.52 -12.53 -10.37
N SER A 67 30.71 -11.92 -10.32
CA SER A 67 31.74 -12.26 -9.34
C SER A 67 31.53 -11.63 -7.95
N TYR A 68 30.74 -10.54 -7.86
CA TYR A 68 30.56 -9.77 -6.62
C TYR A 68 29.16 -9.89 -6.03
N LEU A 69 28.17 -10.32 -6.82
CA LEU A 69 26.77 -10.41 -6.42
C LEU A 69 26.31 -11.86 -6.37
N ASP A 70 25.59 -12.19 -5.29
CA ASP A 70 24.88 -13.47 -5.18
C ASP A 70 23.54 -13.38 -5.92
N LEU A 71 23.54 -13.72 -7.21
CA LEU A 71 22.37 -13.65 -8.08
C LEU A 71 21.16 -14.41 -7.52
N ALA A 72 21.38 -15.53 -6.80
CA ALA A 72 20.31 -16.29 -6.19
C ALA A 72 19.66 -15.52 -5.02
N LYS A 73 20.44 -14.79 -4.23
CA LYS A 73 19.91 -13.96 -3.14
C LYS A 73 19.16 -12.74 -3.69
N ILE A 74 19.67 -12.11 -4.75
CA ILE A 74 18.98 -10.99 -5.40
C ILE A 74 17.63 -11.47 -5.98
N LYS A 75 17.62 -12.60 -6.65
CA LYS A 75 16.38 -13.21 -7.16
C LYS A 75 15.37 -13.47 -6.03
N SER A 76 15.81 -14.00 -4.90
CA SER A 76 14.92 -14.23 -3.75
C SER A 76 14.41 -12.92 -3.14
N SER A 77 15.23 -11.87 -3.08
CA SER A 77 14.83 -10.53 -2.64
C SER A 77 13.74 -9.94 -3.53
N ILE A 78 13.87 -10.04 -4.85
CA ILE A 78 12.85 -9.58 -5.80
C ILE A 78 11.52 -10.33 -5.58
N VAL A 79 11.56 -11.63 -5.36
CA VAL A 79 10.35 -12.43 -5.08
C VAL A 79 9.68 -11.97 -3.77
N VAL A 80 10.45 -11.71 -2.71
CA VAL A 80 9.92 -11.18 -1.44
C VAL A 80 9.28 -9.81 -1.66
N MET A 81 9.93 -8.92 -2.42
CA MET A 81 9.38 -7.62 -2.78
C MET A 81 8.06 -7.74 -3.56
N LEU A 82 7.96 -8.65 -4.52
CA LEU A 82 6.74 -8.89 -5.29
C LEU A 82 5.60 -9.41 -4.41
N ILE A 83 5.88 -10.32 -3.47
CA ILE A 83 4.90 -10.81 -2.50
C ILE A 83 4.41 -9.65 -1.62
N GLY A 84 5.31 -8.83 -1.10
CA GLY A 84 4.96 -7.63 -0.32
C GLY A 84 4.09 -6.65 -1.12
N ALA A 85 4.42 -6.43 -2.40
CA ALA A 85 3.65 -5.59 -3.30
C ALA A 85 2.22 -6.15 -3.54
N ILE A 86 2.07 -7.47 -3.71
CA ILE A 86 0.76 -8.13 -3.85
C ILE A 86 -0.08 -7.92 -2.59
N LEU A 87 0.48 -8.17 -1.40
CA LEU A 87 -0.22 -8.02 -0.14
C LEU A 87 -0.69 -6.57 0.08
N THR A 88 0.20 -5.61 -0.18
CA THR A 88 -0.11 -4.18 -0.05
C THR A 88 -1.18 -3.75 -1.07
N ALA A 89 -1.05 -4.14 -2.34
CA ALA A 89 -2.03 -3.81 -3.37
C ALA A 89 -3.40 -4.43 -3.09
N ALA A 90 -3.45 -5.67 -2.60
CA ALA A 90 -4.71 -6.31 -2.19
C ALA A 90 -5.36 -5.59 -1.00
N ALA A 91 -4.57 -5.16 -0.01
CA ALA A 91 -5.06 -4.41 1.14
C ALA A 91 -5.59 -3.02 0.72
N VAL A 92 -4.89 -2.32 -0.18
CA VAL A 92 -5.36 -1.06 -0.79
C VAL A 92 -6.64 -1.26 -1.57
N TRP A 93 -6.72 -2.31 -2.38
CA TRP A 93 -7.94 -2.66 -3.12
C TRP A 93 -9.14 -2.83 -2.18
N TYR A 94 -8.94 -3.53 -1.06
CA TYR A 94 -9.98 -3.71 -0.05
C TYR A 94 -10.37 -2.40 0.64
N CYS A 95 -9.39 -1.53 0.95
CA CYS A 95 -9.63 -0.20 1.50
C CYS A 95 -10.50 0.66 0.57
N LEU A 96 -10.19 0.67 -0.73
CA LEU A 96 -10.98 1.37 -1.75
C LEU A 96 -12.40 0.80 -1.86
N ARG A 97 -12.57 -0.51 -1.70
CA ARG A 97 -13.89 -1.15 -1.65
C ARG A 97 -14.72 -0.64 -0.48
N VAL A 98 -14.15 -0.61 0.72
CA VAL A 98 -14.84 -0.11 1.93
C VAL A 98 -15.24 1.37 1.76
N LEU A 99 -14.35 2.20 1.19
CA LEU A 99 -14.68 3.60 0.85
C LEU A 99 -15.90 3.70 -0.08
N ARG A 100 -16.00 2.84 -1.10
CA ARG A 100 -17.14 2.80 -2.01
C ARG A 100 -18.43 2.33 -1.32
N GLU A 101 -18.34 1.40 -0.35
CA GLU A 101 -19.49 0.98 0.48
C GLU A 101 -20.02 2.14 1.34
N ILE A 102 -19.17 3.10 1.76
CA ILE A 102 -19.57 4.33 2.47
C ILE A 102 -20.24 5.31 1.51
N LEU A 103 -19.75 5.45 0.27
CA LEU A 103 -20.32 6.38 -0.70
C LEU A 103 -21.66 5.92 -1.28
N ALA A 104 -22.00 4.63 -1.21
CA ALA A 104 -23.22 4.09 -1.81
C ALA A 104 -24.49 4.81 -1.32
N PRO A 105 -24.79 4.93 -0.02
CA PRO A 105 -25.98 5.67 0.44
C PRO A 105 -25.90 7.17 0.21
N MET A 106 -24.70 7.76 0.17
CA MET A 106 -24.54 9.19 -0.17
C MET A 106 -24.97 9.50 -1.61
N LYS A 107 -24.81 8.55 -2.55
CA LYS A 107 -25.32 8.66 -3.93
C LYS A 107 -26.85 8.62 -4.01
N GLU A 108 -27.50 8.09 -2.99
CA GLU A 108 -28.96 8.06 -2.84
C GLU A 108 -29.50 9.25 -2.04
N GLY A 109 -28.60 10.21 -1.68
CA GLY A 109 -28.96 11.39 -0.91
C GLY A 109 -29.16 11.14 0.58
N GLN A 110 -28.65 10.02 1.11
CA GLN A 110 -28.78 9.62 2.51
C GLN A 110 -27.41 9.59 3.22
N PRO A 111 -26.84 10.75 3.59
CA PRO A 111 -25.51 10.83 4.18
C PRO A 111 -25.41 10.20 5.57
N PHE A 112 -26.53 10.13 6.31
CA PHE A 112 -26.60 9.52 7.64
C PHE A 112 -27.45 8.24 7.64
N ALA A 113 -27.36 7.46 6.57
CA ALA A 113 -28.06 6.17 6.52
C ALA A 113 -27.62 5.25 7.67
N SER A 114 -28.57 4.46 8.17
CA SER A 114 -28.31 3.52 9.26
C SER A 114 -27.10 2.62 8.99
N GLY A 115 -26.20 2.50 9.97
CA GLY A 115 -24.96 1.73 9.89
C GLY A 115 -23.81 2.41 9.17
N MET A 116 -23.92 3.72 8.86
CA MET A 116 -22.83 4.48 8.26
C MET A 116 -21.63 4.58 9.20
N ALA A 117 -21.87 4.84 10.48
CA ALA A 117 -20.83 4.90 11.50
C ALA A 117 -20.00 3.62 11.57
N ASP A 118 -20.65 2.44 11.45
CA ASP A 118 -19.95 1.15 11.48
C ASP A 118 -19.11 0.93 10.20
N LYS A 119 -19.57 1.39 9.04
CA LYS A 119 -18.78 1.36 7.81
C LYS A 119 -17.54 2.26 7.90
N ILE A 120 -17.68 3.46 8.49
CA ILE A 120 -16.56 4.38 8.73
C ILE A 120 -15.59 3.76 9.73
N ARG A 121 -16.07 3.12 10.79
CA ARG A 121 -15.22 2.40 11.74
C ARG A 121 -14.45 1.25 11.09
N LYS A 122 -15.12 0.48 10.22
CA LYS A 122 -14.50 -0.57 9.40
C LYS A 122 -13.38 0.01 8.51
N LEU A 123 -13.58 1.19 7.93
CA LEU A 123 -12.55 1.89 7.16
C LEU A 123 -11.33 2.23 8.03
N GLY A 124 -11.53 2.75 9.25
CA GLY A 124 -10.45 3.03 10.20
C GLY A 124 -9.57 1.80 10.47
N TRP A 125 -10.19 0.67 10.76
CA TRP A 125 -9.47 -0.60 10.92
C TRP A 125 -8.76 -1.05 9.64
N THR A 126 -9.41 -0.88 8.49
CA THR A 126 -8.81 -1.25 7.20
C THR A 126 -7.58 -0.41 6.90
N VAL A 127 -7.61 0.91 7.14
CA VAL A 127 -6.46 1.81 6.96
C VAL A 127 -5.32 1.43 7.90
N LEU A 128 -5.63 1.13 9.16
CA LEU A 128 -4.64 0.73 10.16
C LEU A 128 -3.93 -0.58 9.77
N VAL A 129 -4.68 -1.59 9.38
CA VAL A 129 -4.13 -2.89 8.95
C VAL A 129 -3.35 -2.74 7.63
N THR A 130 -3.87 -2.00 6.65
CA THR A 130 -3.18 -1.76 5.37
C THR A 130 -1.85 -1.04 5.58
N GLY A 131 -1.84 0.00 6.42
CA GLY A 131 -0.62 0.73 6.76
C GLY A 131 0.41 -0.14 7.47
N ALA A 132 -0.02 -0.97 8.42
CA ALA A 132 0.86 -1.90 9.11
C ALA A 132 1.46 -2.95 8.16
N ILE A 133 0.66 -3.51 7.23
CA ILE A 133 1.15 -4.44 6.20
C ILE A 133 2.19 -3.76 5.31
N ALA A 134 1.94 -2.52 4.88
CA ALA A 134 2.86 -1.77 4.02
C ALA A 134 4.21 -1.48 4.73
N GLU A 135 4.17 -1.03 5.99
CA GLU A 135 5.39 -0.71 6.77
C GLU A 135 6.18 -1.98 7.11
N ILE A 136 5.53 -3.02 7.60
CA ILE A 136 6.19 -4.29 7.93
C ILE A 136 6.74 -4.94 6.65
N GLY A 137 5.97 -4.95 5.57
CA GLY A 137 6.39 -5.46 4.27
C GLY A 137 7.61 -4.71 3.73
N GLY A 138 7.61 -3.38 3.80
CA GLY A 138 8.74 -2.54 3.42
C GLY A 138 10.00 -2.83 4.25
N MET A 139 9.86 -2.97 5.58
CA MET A 139 10.95 -3.33 6.46
C MET A 139 11.56 -4.71 6.11
N ILE A 140 10.70 -5.72 5.91
CA ILE A 140 11.16 -7.06 5.51
C ILE A 140 11.90 -7.00 4.17
N THR A 141 11.33 -6.32 3.17
CA THR A 141 11.95 -6.17 1.85
C THR A 141 13.33 -5.52 1.96
N SER A 142 13.44 -4.43 2.73
CA SER A 142 14.72 -3.73 2.94
C SER A 142 15.79 -4.61 3.59
N ILE A 143 15.41 -5.46 4.58
CA ILE A 143 16.34 -6.42 5.21
C ILE A 143 16.84 -7.45 4.18
N PHE A 144 15.95 -7.97 3.33
CA PHE A 144 16.32 -8.91 2.28
C PHE A 144 17.21 -8.27 1.21
N GLU A 145 16.93 -7.02 0.81
CA GLU A 145 17.76 -6.26 -0.12
C GLU A 145 19.18 -6.05 0.42
N LEU A 146 19.31 -5.56 1.65
CA LEU A 146 20.62 -5.36 2.29
C LEU A 146 21.47 -6.64 2.31
N ARG A 147 20.84 -7.78 2.63
CA ARG A 147 21.52 -9.08 2.66
C ARG A 147 21.86 -9.61 1.26
N ALA A 148 20.98 -9.35 0.28
CA ALA A 148 21.15 -9.83 -1.08
C ALA A 148 22.32 -9.13 -1.80
N TYR A 149 22.49 -7.83 -1.60
CA TYR A 149 23.51 -7.03 -2.26
C TYR A 149 24.89 -7.15 -1.59
N GLN A 150 25.03 -7.90 -0.49
CA GLN A 150 26.29 -8.08 0.23
C GLN A 150 27.07 -6.77 0.42
N ILE A 151 26.35 -5.73 0.82
CA ILE A 151 26.87 -4.36 0.96
C ILE A 151 28.11 -4.34 1.86
N ASP A 152 28.16 -5.20 2.87
CA ASP A 152 29.31 -5.39 3.76
C ASP A 152 30.60 -5.72 3.00
N LYS A 153 30.51 -6.52 1.93
CA LYS A 153 31.67 -6.89 1.11
C LYS A 153 32.12 -5.77 0.16
N ILE A 154 31.15 -5.02 -0.37
CA ILE A 154 31.43 -3.88 -1.24
C ILE A 154 32.15 -2.78 -0.44
N VAL A 155 31.75 -2.60 0.82
CA VAL A 155 32.31 -1.58 1.72
C VAL A 155 33.66 -1.97 2.28
N SER A 156 33.86 -3.24 2.66
CA SER A 156 35.13 -3.70 3.21
C SER A 156 36.29 -3.65 2.19
N ALA A 157 36.00 -3.50 0.90
CA ALA A 157 36.99 -3.30 -0.15
C ALA A 157 37.40 -1.83 -0.39
N GLY A 158 36.80 -0.85 0.30
CA GLY A 158 36.99 0.59 0.08
C GLY A 158 37.26 1.38 1.37
N PRO A 159 37.36 2.72 1.29
CA PRO A 159 37.63 3.59 2.44
C PRO A 159 36.43 3.81 3.37
N VAL A 160 35.35 3.07 3.23
CA VAL A 160 34.12 3.20 4.04
C VAL A 160 34.25 2.31 5.27
N SER A 161 34.22 2.90 6.46
CA SER A 161 34.37 2.20 7.73
C SER A 161 33.07 1.71 8.34
N GLU A 162 31.91 2.33 7.97
CA GLU A 162 30.60 1.98 8.53
C GLU A 162 29.48 2.37 7.57
N ILE A 163 28.47 1.50 7.42
CA ILE A 163 27.18 1.83 6.79
C ILE A 163 26.09 1.61 7.83
N SER A 164 25.42 2.69 8.21
CA SER A 164 24.20 2.59 9.02
C SER A 164 22.97 2.75 8.13
N TYR A 165 22.08 1.75 8.16
CA TYR A 165 20.79 1.83 7.49
C TYR A 165 19.72 2.14 8.53
N ASN A 166 19.13 3.31 8.42
CA ASN A 166 18.09 3.75 9.35
C ASN A 166 16.72 3.61 8.69
N TYR A 167 15.98 2.56 9.02
CA TYR A 167 14.60 2.41 8.58
C TYR A 167 13.69 3.31 9.42
N GLY A 168 13.23 4.40 8.84
CA GLY A 168 12.27 5.31 9.48
C GLY A 168 10.86 4.73 9.46
N PHE A 169 10.39 4.18 10.57
CA PHE A 169 9.01 3.69 10.69
C PHE A 169 8.02 4.86 10.60
N ARG A 170 7.12 4.82 9.61
CA ARG A 170 6.18 5.91 9.34
C ARG A 170 4.83 5.60 9.95
N LEU A 171 4.44 6.34 10.98
CA LEU A 171 3.17 6.13 11.71
C LEU A 171 1.99 6.96 11.18
N TRP A 172 2.11 7.58 10.01
CA TRP A 172 1.06 8.43 9.45
C TRP A 172 -0.30 7.71 9.32
N PHE A 173 -0.31 6.42 9.01
CA PHE A 173 -1.52 5.59 8.90
C PHE A 173 -2.25 5.43 10.23
N VAL A 174 -1.54 5.46 11.36
CA VAL A 174 -2.14 5.44 12.70
C VAL A 174 -2.92 6.72 12.94
N PHE A 175 -2.34 7.89 12.61
CA PHE A 175 -3.03 9.17 12.72
C PHE A 175 -4.26 9.23 11.80
N ALA A 176 -4.14 8.75 10.56
CA ALA A 176 -5.25 8.67 9.64
C ALA A 176 -6.38 7.77 10.19
N ALA A 177 -6.05 6.61 10.74
CA ALA A 177 -7.03 5.71 11.36
C ALA A 177 -7.73 6.34 12.56
N LEU A 178 -6.99 7.06 13.43
CA LEU A 178 -7.56 7.78 14.58
C LEU A 178 -8.57 8.85 14.14
N ILE A 179 -8.25 9.64 13.10
CA ILE A 179 -9.18 10.62 12.53
C ILE A 179 -10.44 9.92 12.02
N ILE A 180 -10.31 8.79 11.33
CA ILE A 180 -11.44 8.04 10.80
C ILE A 180 -12.30 7.46 11.95
N PHE A 181 -11.69 6.96 13.03
CA PHE A 181 -12.43 6.51 14.21
C PHE A 181 -13.20 7.67 14.86
N PHE A 182 -12.58 8.84 14.96
CA PHE A 182 -13.26 10.03 15.46
C PHE A 182 -14.45 10.42 14.58
N LEU A 183 -14.28 10.41 13.25
CA LEU A 183 -15.38 10.62 12.32
C LEU A 183 -16.51 9.60 12.49
N SER A 184 -16.18 8.30 12.67
CA SER A 184 -17.17 7.27 12.97
C SER A 184 -18.01 7.60 14.20
N TYR A 185 -17.39 8.17 15.23
CA TYR A 185 -18.10 8.60 16.44
C TYR A 185 -19.07 9.76 16.16
N VAL A 186 -18.62 10.76 15.40
CA VAL A 186 -19.46 11.90 14.98
C VAL A 186 -20.66 11.43 14.16
N PHE A 187 -20.44 10.51 13.20
CA PHE A 187 -21.52 9.95 12.38
C PHE A 187 -22.52 9.14 13.21
N ARG A 188 -22.08 8.41 14.22
CA ARG A 188 -22.98 7.68 15.13
C ARG A 188 -23.90 8.64 15.89
N TYR A 189 -23.38 9.78 16.30
CA TYR A 189 -24.20 10.83 16.93
C TYR A 189 -25.22 11.41 15.93
N GLY A 190 -24.80 11.66 14.69
CA GLY A 190 -25.69 12.10 13.61
C GLY A 190 -26.81 11.13 13.27
N GLU A 191 -26.51 9.80 13.22
CA GLU A 191 -27.50 8.74 13.02
C GLU A 191 -28.56 8.75 14.15
N ALA A 192 -28.13 8.94 15.40
CA ALA A 192 -29.04 8.99 16.55
C ALA A 192 -29.99 10.19 16.47
N LEU A 193 -29.47 11.40 16.15
CA LEU A 193 -30.28 12.59 15.99
C LEU A 193 -31.29 12.48 14.84
N GLN A 194 -30.87 11.91 13.71
CA GLN A 194 -31.77 11.69 12.58
C GLN A 194 -32.91 10.74 12.95
N LYS A 195 -32.59 9.65 13.66
CA LYS A 195 -33.60 8.70 14.12
C LYS A 195 -34.64 9.34 15.07
N GLU A 196 -34.18 10.17 16.02
CA GLU A 196 -35.06 10.91 16.92
C GLU A 196 -35.97 11.89 16.14
N SER A 197 -35.44 12.55 15.12
CA SER A 197 -36.22 13.44 14.25
C SER A 197 -37.28 12.70 13.44
N ASP A 198 -36.94 11.52 12.92
CA ASP A 198 -37.87 10.70 12.12
C ASP A 198 -38.99 10.07 12.99
N GLU A 199 -38.73 9.81 14.29
CA GLU A 199 -39.72 9.28 15.24
C GLU A 199 -40.67 10.38 15.77
N THR A 200 -40.34 11.68 15.62
CA THR A 200 -41.16 12.79 16.11
C THR A 200 -42.06 13.41 15.05
N LEU A 201 -42.01 12.97 13.82
CA LEU A 201 -42.85 13.36 12.68
C LEU A 201 -43.93 12.32 12.41
#